data_706d7add84c7b980c5dfb0cdef1800e7
#
_entry.id   706d7add84c7b980c5dfb0cdef1800e7
#
_cell.length_a   1.000
_cell.length_b   1.000
_cell.length_c   1.000
_cell.angle_alpha   90.00
_cell.angle_beta   90.00
_cell.angle_gamma   90.00
#
_symmetry.space_group_name_H-M   'P 1'
#
loop_
_entity.id
_entity.type
_entity.pdbx_description
1 polymer ?
#
loop_
_entity_poly.entity_id
_entity_poly.type
_entity_poly.pdbx_seq_one_letter_code
_entity_poly.pdbx_strand_id
1 'polypeptide(L)'
;AGFLAGWNYWILYVLVAMTELTAVAKYINYWWPHIPAWASVLTFFVIITLVNLGNVKFYGESEFWLAIIKVTAVVAMIVFGLYLLATADADSTASFSNLWSHGGFFPHGVEGLFYMLAFLMFAFGGIELIGMAAAEADNPQKSIPKAINQVVFRILIFYVGSLTILLSLVPWNELQLG
;
A
#
# COMPACT_ATOMS: atom_id res chain seq x y z
N ALA A 1 -20.24 17.76 14.24
CA ALA A 1 -19.10 16.87 14.07
C ALA A 1 -19.33 15.84 12.94
N GLY A 2 -20.43 15.05 12.96
CA GLY A 2 -20.68 13.98 11.98
C GLY A 2 -20.76 14.45 10.52
N PHE A 3 -21.40 15.58 10.25
CA PHE A 3 -21.48 16.16 8.91
C PHE A 3 -20.09 16.49 8.32
N LEU A 4 -19.24 17.14 9.10
CA LEU A 4 -17.87 17.47 8.69
C LEU A 4 -17.02 16.20 8.47
N ALA A 5 -17.17 15.20 9.33
CA ALA A 5 -16.49 13.94 9.19
C ALA A 5 -16.89 13.22 7.90
N GLY A 6 -18.18 13.17 7.58
CA GLY A 6 -18.68 12.58 6.34
C GLY A 6 -18.16 13.29 5.09
N TRP A 7 -18.16 14.62 5.06
CA TRP A 7 -17.61 15.39 3.95
C TRP A 7 -16.11 15.21 3.77
N ASN A 8 -15.34 15.26 4.86
CA ASN A 8 -13.90 15.01 4.81
C ASN A 8 -13.61 13.60 4.28
N TYR A 9 -14.39 12.62 4.68
CA TYR A 9 -14.24 11.25 4.24
C TYR A 9 -14.52 11.10 2.74
N TRP A 10 -15.60 11.74 2.25
CA TRP A 10 -15.92 11.76 0.82
C TRP A 10 -14.80 12.41 -0.02
N ILE A 11 -14.31 13.59 0.42
CA ILE A 11 -13.19 14.27 -0.25
C ILE A 11 -11.94 13.37 -0.27
N LEU A 12 -11.62 12.72 0.86
CA LEU A 12 -10.50 11.80 0.97
C LEU A 12 -10.59 10.70 -0.08
N TYR A 13 -11.74 10.03 -0.20
CA TYR A 13 -11.93 8.98 -1.19
C TYR A 13 -11.80 9.45 -2.64
N VAL A 14 -12.30 10.64 -2.95
CA VAL A 14 -12.14 11.24 -4.29
C VAL A 14 -10.64 11.46 -4.59
N LEU A 15 -9.90 12.05 -3.65
CA LEU A 15 -8.46 12.29 -3.82
C LEU A 15 -7.66 10.98 -3.92
N VAL A 16 -7.98 9.99 -3.10
CA VAL A 16 -7.37 8.66 -3.16
C VAL A 16 -7.63 8.02 -4.52
N ALA A 17 -8.86 8.02 -5.00
CA ALA A 17 -9.20 7.47 -6.32
C ALA A 17 -8.43 8.15 -7.47
N MET A 18 -8.27 9.47 -7.42
CA MET A 18 -7.46 10.22 -8.39
C MET A 18 -5.99 9.79 -8.35
N THR A 19 -5.42 9.62 -7.16
CA THR A 19 -4.03 9.19 -6.96
C THR A 19 -3.82 7.77 -7.47
N GLU A 20 -4.71 6.85 -7.12
CA GLU A 20 -4.64 5.45 -7.54
C GLU A 20 -4.75 5.30 -9.06
N LEU A 21 -5.69 6.00 -9.71
CA LEU A 21 -5.83 5.99 -11.17
C LEU A 21 -4.58 6.55 -11.87
N THR A 22 -3.97 7.59 -11.28
CA THR A 22 -2.72 8.16 -11.81
C THR A 22 -1.56 7.17 -11.65
N ALA A 23 -1.47 6.47 -10.53
CA ALA A 23 -0.47 5.45 -10.28
C ALA A 23 -0.60 4.28 -11.27
N VAL A 24 -1.82 3.80 -11.52
CA VAL A 24 -2.09 2.77 -12.52
C VAL A 24 -1.60 3.18 -13.91
N ALA A 25 -1.84 4.44 -14.31
CA ALA A 25 -1.36 4.95 -15.59
C ALA A 25 0.18 4.91 -15.69
N LYS A 26 0.89 5.25 -14.61
CA LYS A 26 2.36 5.14 -14.54
C LYS A 26 2.83 3.70 -14.67
N TYR A 27 2.18 2.74 -14.00
CA TYR A 27 2.52 1.31 -14.12
C TYR A 27 2.29 0.78 -15.52
N ILE A 28 1.19 1.15 -16.18
CA ILE A 28 0.92 0.77 -17.58
C ILE A 28 1.97 1.38 -18.50
N ASN A 29 2.32 2.65 -18.33
CA ASN A 29 3.35 3.32 -19.14
C ASN A 29 4.74 2.68 -19.00
N TYR A 30 5.07 2.09 -17.84
CA TYR A 30 6.33 1.38 -17.65
C TYR A 30 6.46 0.17 -18.60
N TRP A 31 5.38 -0.60 -18.77
CA TRP A 31 5.36 -1.77 -19.65
C TRP A 31 5.01 -1.43 -21.10
N TRP A 32 4.16 -0.43 -21.30
CA TRP A 32 3.67 0.02 -22.62
C TRP A 32 3.77 1.54 -22.76
N PRO A 33 4.96 2.10 -23.06
CA PRO A 33 5.18 3.54 -23.11
C PRO A 33 4.38 4.27 -24.18
N HIS A 34 3.88 3.54 -25.19
CA HIS A 34 3.08 4.10 -26.28
C HIS A 34 1.61 4.34 -25.92
N ILE A 35 1.14 3.79 -24.78
CA ILE A 35 -0.24 4.00 -24.35
C ILE A 35 -0.33 5.35 -23.62
N PRO A 36 -1.15 6.30 -24.11
CA PRO A 36 -1.28 7.59 -23.44
C PRO A 36 -1.92 7.42 -22.06
N ALA A 37 -1.41 8.15 -21.07
CA ALA A 37 -1.84 8.04 -19.66
C ALA A 37 -3.37 8.20 -19.49
N TRP A 38 -4.00 9.13 -20.24
CA TRP A 38 -5.44 9.35 -20.16
C TRP A 38 -6.27 8.12 -20.57
N ALA A 39 -5.78 7.33 -21.53
CA ALA A 39 -6.48 6.11 -21.97
C ALA A 39 -6.45 5.05 -20.87
N SER A 40 -5.33 4.87 -20.18
CA SER A 40 -5.21 3.97 -19.03
C SER A 40 -6.13 4.42 -17.89
N VAL A 41 -6.09 5.71 -17.51
CA VAL A 41 -6.97 6.28 -16.48
C VAL A 41 -8.45 6.06 -16.81
N LEU A 42 -8.86 6.38 -18.04
CA LEU A 42 -10.26 6.23 -18.44
C LEU A 42 -10.69 4.77 -18.42
N THR A 43 -9.86 3.86 -18.93
CA THR A 43 -10.16 2.42 -18.95
C THR A 43 -10.37 1.89 -17.53
N PHE A 44 -9.45 2.15 -16.61
CA PHE A 44 -9.59 1.69 -15.23
C PHE A 44 -10.73 2.38 -14.49
N PHE A 45 -10.97 3.66 -14.73
CA PHE A 45 -12.11 4.37 -14.18
C PHE A 45 -13.43 3.71 -14.60
N VAL A 46 -13.58 3.37 -15.89
CA VAL A 46 -14.79 2.69 -16.39
C VAL A 46 -14.91 1.29 -15.76
N ILE A 47 -13.84 0.51 -15.70
CA ILE A 47 -13.86 -0.83 -15.09
C ILE A 47 -14.30 -0.76 -13.64
N ILE A 48 -13.68 0.12 -12.84
CA ILE A 48 -14.02 0.28 -11.42
C ILE A 48 -15.46 0.75 -11.26
N THR A 49 -15.93 1.68 -12.10
CA THR A 49 -17.31 2.15 -12.08
C THR A 49 -18.28 1.03 -12.37
N LEU A 50 -18.03 0.20 -13.37
CA LEU A 50 -18.89 -0.93 -13.72
C LEU A 50 -18.95 -1.98 -12.60
N VAL A 51 -17.81 -2.26 -11.93
CA VAL A 51 -17.78 -3.15 -10.76
C VAL A 51 -18.62 -2.57 -9.62
N ASN A 52 -18.54 -1.27 -9.38
CA ASN A 52 -19.31 -0.61 -8.31
C ASN A 52 -20.80 -0.48 -8.62
N LEU A 53 -21.19 -0.39 -9.90
CA LEU A 53 -22.60 -0.39 -10.31
C LEU A 53 -23.22 -1.79 -10.26
N GLY A 54 -22.41 -2.84 -10.09
CA GLY A 54 -22.86 -4.20 -9.90
C GLY A 54 -23.61 -4.40 -8.58
N ASN A 55 -24.10 -5.62 -8.38
CA ASN A 55 -24.74 -5.93 -7.10
C ASN A 55 -23.71 -6.08 -5.97
N VAL A 56 -24.15 -5.87 -4.72
CA VAL A 56 -23.30 -5.89 -3.52
C VAL A 56 -22.52 -7.21 -3.37
N LYS A 57 -23.12 -8.33 -3.78
CA LYS A 57 -22.45 -9.63 -3.75
C LYS A 57 -21.27 -9.71 -4.71
N PHE A 58 -21.44 -9.22 -5.93
CA PHE A 58 -20.39 -9.18 -6.95
C PHE A 58 -19.24 -8.25 -6.52
N TYR A 59 -19.59 -7.10 -5.94
CA TYR A 59 -18.62 -6.17 -5.39
C TYR A 59 -17.79 -6.82 -4.28
N GLY A 60 -18.42 -7.43 -3.29
CA GLY A 60 -17.73 -8.08 -2.17
C GLY A 60 -16.86 -9.27 -2.61
N GLU A 61 -17.31 -10.06 -3.60
CA GLU A 61 -16.51 -11.14 -4.15
C GLU A 61 -15.28 -10.62 -4.92
N SER A 62 -15.45 -9.56 -5.70
CA SER A 62 -14.34 -8.90 -6.40
C SER A 62 -13.31 -8.35 -5.42
N GLU A 63 -13.75 -7.66 -4.37
CA GLU A 63 -12.88 -7.14 -3.31
C GLU A 63 -12.07 -8.25 -2.61
N PHE A 64 -12.73 -9.36 -2.30
CA PHE A 64 -12.09 -10.52 -1.68
C PHE A 64 -10.95 -11.09 -2.56
N TRP A 65 -11.20 -11.32 -3.84
CA TRP A 65 -10.19 -11.85 -4.76
C TRP A 65 -9.04 -10.87 -4.99
N LEU A 66 -9.33 -9.58 -5.15
CA LEU A 66 -8.31 -8.54 -5.29
C LEU A 66 -7.45 -8.43 -4.03
N ALA A 67 -8.05 -8.57 -2.84
CA ALA A 67 -7.31 -8.59 -1.58
C ALA A 67 -6.38 -9.80 -1.48
N ILE A 68 -6.81 -11.00 -1.91
CA ILE A 68 -5.95 -12.20 -1.93
C ILE A 68 -4.77 -12.01 -2.90
N ILE A 69 -5.02 -11.48 -4.09
CA ILE A 69 -3.95 -11.19 -5.06
C ILE A 69 -2.91 -10.25 -4.45
N LYS A 70 -3.35 -9.15 -3.83
CA LYS A 70 -2.48 -8.19 -3.16
C LYS A 70 -1.64 -8.84 -2.05
N VAL A 71 -2.28 -9.59 -1.16
CA VAL A 71 -1.59 -10.28 -0.06
C VAL A 71 -0.58 -11.28 -0.59
N THR A 72 -0.97 -12.10 -1.57
CA THR A 72 -0.10 -13.10 -2.19
C THR A 72 1.11 -12.43 -2.86
N ALA A 73 0.92 -11.33 -3.58
CA ALA A 73 2.00 -10.60 -4.23
C ALA A 73 3.03 -10.08 -3.22
N VAL A 74 2.56 -9.47 -2.10
CA VAL A 74 3.48 -8.96 -1.06
C VAL A 74 4.22 -10.10 -0.35
N VAL A 75 3.54 -11.18 -0.01
CA VAL A 75 4.18 -12.36 0.62
C VAL A 75 5.18 -12.99 -0.34
N ALA A 76 4.83 -13.16 -1.61
CA ALA A 76 5.75 -13.69 -2.63
C ALA A 76 6.99 -12.79 -2.78
N MET A 77 6.81 -11.46 -2.79
CA MET A 77 7.91 -10.50 -2.82
C MET A 77 8.84 -10.65 -1.61
N ILE A 78 8.29 -10.78 -0.39
CA ILE A 78 9.07 -10.98 0.83
C ILE A 78 9.86 -12.29 0.75
N VAL A 79 9.20 -13.40 0.40
CA VAL A 79 9.84 -14.72 0.30
C VAL A 79 10.92 -14.73 -0.78
N PHE A 80 10.63 -14.20 -1.95
CA PHE A 80 11.59 -14.13 -3.04
C PHE A 80 12.75 -13.18 -2.73
N GLY A 81 12.49 -12.05 -2.08
CA GLY A 81 13.52 -11.13 -1.63
C GLY A 81 14.44 -11.74 -0.56
N LEU A 82 13.89 -12.49 0.39
CA LEU A 82 14.68 -13.27 1.35
C LEU A 82 15.56 -14.32 0.65
N TYR A 83 15.00 -15.01 -0.35
CA TYR A 83 15.77 -15.94 -1.16
C TYR A 83 16.95 -15.26 -1.86
N LEU A 84 16.72 -14.10 -2.50
CA LEU A 84 17.78 -13.32 -3.14
C LEU A 84 18.86 -12.87 -2.16
N LEU A 85 18.46 -12.38 -0.97
CA LEU A 85 19.41 -12.01 0.09
C LEU A 85 20.23 -13.19 0.60
N ALA A 86 19.63 -14.38 0.70
CA ALA A 86 20.29 -15.58 1.17
C ALA A 86 21.27 -16.18 0.14
N THR A 87 21.01 -15.92 -1.15
CA THR A 87 21.84 -16.42 -2.28
C THR A 87 22.69 -15.32 -2.91
N ALA A 88 22.75 -14.15 -2.28
CA ALA A 88 23.54 -13.01 -2.75
C ALA A 88 25.04 -13.34 -2.74
N ASP A 89 25.71 -13.15 -3.87
CA ASP A 89 27.16 -13.25 -3.97
C ASP A 89 27.87 -12.07 -3.31
N ALA A 90 29.17 -12.20 -3.03
CA ALA A 90 29.98 -11.17 -2.38
C ALA A 90 30.01 -9.82 -3.16
N ASP A 91 29.80 -9.87 -4.48
CA ASP A 91 29.77 -8.71 -5.35
C ASP A 91 28.34 -8.12 -5.53
N SER A 92 27.35 -8.73 -4.88
CA SER A 92 25.96 -8.26 -4.94
C SER A 92 25.75 -7.00 -4.09
N THR A 93 24.93 -6.08 -4.59
CA THR A 93 24.46 -4.91 -3.81
C THR A 93 23.47 -5.30 -2.71
N ALA A 94 22.91 -6.51 -2.76
CA ALA A 94 21.91 -6.98 -1.83
C ALA A 94 22.53 -7.35 -0.47
N SER A 95 22.24 -6.55 0.56
CA SER A 95 22.73 -6.76 1.92
C SER A 95 21.83 -6.08 2.95
N PHE A 96 21.66 -6.70 4.10
CA PHE A 96 21.00 -6.05 5.24
C PHE A 96 21.72 -4.79 5.72
N SER A 97 23.03 -4.64 5.42
CA SER A 97 23.79 -3.45 5.77
C SER A 97 23.26 -2.19 5.06
N ASN A 98 22.56 -2.33 3.93
CA ASN A 98 21.94 -1.21 3.20
C ASN A 98 20.96 -0.40 4.05
N LEU A 99 20.38 -1.00 5.09
CA LEU A 99 19.47 -0.32 6.01
C LEU A 99 20.15 0.81 6.82
N TRP A 100 21.48 0.82 6.93
CA TRP A 100 22.22 1.82 7.72
C TRP A 100 23.54 2.28 7.12
N SER A 101 24.06 1.66 6.06
CA SER A 101 25.36 1.99 5.47
C SER A 101 25.34 3.32 4.68
N HIS A 102 24.19 3.80 4.26
CA HIS A 102 24.04 4.98 3.41
C HIS A 102 23.48 6.19 4.18
N GLY A 103 24.26 6.70 5.15
CA GLY A 103 23.86 7.84 5.98
C GLY A 103 23.18 7.47 7.30
N GLY A 104 23.28 6.20 7.72
CA GLY A 104 22.66 5.70 8.95
C GLY A 104 21.17 5.39 8.78
N PHE A 105 20.52 5.05 9.89
CA PHE A 105 19.09 4.70 9.90
C PHE A 105 18.18 5.92 9.63
N PHE A 106 18.66 7.13 9.88
CA PHE A 106 17.97 8.40 9.60
C PHE A 106 18.84 9.29 8.70
N PRO A 107 18.99 8.96 7.41
CA PRO A 107 19.90 9.67 6.50
C PRO A 107 19.55 11.15 6.33
N HIS A 108 18.30 11.53 6.47
CA HIS A 108 17.80 12.91 6.41
C HIS A 108 17.46 13.50 7.79
N GLY A 109 17.91 12.85 8.86
CA GLY A 109 17.69 13.32 10.22
C GLY A 109 16.22 13.46 10.60
N VAL A 110 15.93 14.34 11.56
CA VAL A 110 14.59 14.58 12.09
C VAL A 110 13.66 15.23 11.04
N GLU A 111 14.22 16.05 10.16
CA GLU A 111 13.46 16.70 9.10
C GLU A 111 12.85 15.68 8.13
N GLY A 112 13.63 14.69 7.70
CA GLY A 112 13.14 13.58 6.88
C GLY A 112 12.02 12.80 7.56
N LEU A 113 12.08 12.63 8.88
CA LEU A 113 11.03 11.98 9.66
C LEU A 113 9.70 12.75 9.58
N PHE A 114 9.73 14.10 9.69
CA PHE A 114 8.52 14.92 9.56
C PHE A 114 7.89 14.83 8.17
N TYR A 115 8.70 14.82 7.10
CA TYR A 115 8.18 14.60 5.75
C TYR A 115 7.51 13.22 5.62
N MET A 116 8.12 12.18 6.19
CA MET A 116 7.57 10.83 6.15
C MET A 116 6.27 10.68 6.92
N LEU A 117 6.02 11.48 7.98
CA LEU A 117 4.75 11.44 8.71
C LEU A 117 3.55 11.75 7.81
N ALA A 118 3.68 12.68 6.86
CA ALA A 118 2.61 12.99 5.90
C ALA A 118 2.29 11.78 4.99
N PHE A 119 3.31 11.08 4.51
CA PHE A 119 3.14 9.85 3.74
C PHE A 119 2.56 8.71 4.55
N LEU A 120 2.99 8.56 5.82
CA LEU A 120 2.45 7.55 6.73
C LEU A 120 0.95 7.76 7.01
N MET A 121 0.51 8.99 7.18
CA MET A 121 -0.92 9.30 7.34
C MET A 121 -1.74 8.83 6.14
N PHE A 122 -1.23 9.01 4.92
CA PHE A 122 -1.86 8.49 3.72
C PHE A 122 -1.79 6.95 3.63
N ALA A 123 -0.63 6.36 3.90
CA ALA A 123 -0.42 4.91 3.80
C ALA A 123 -1.26 4.10 4.80
N PHE A 124 -1.57 4.68 5.95
CA PHE A 124 -2.44 4.08 6.97
C PHE A 124 -3.88 4.57 6.91
N GLY A 125 -4.25 5.37 5.91
CA GLY A 125 -5.64 5.74 5.65
C GLY A 125 -6.53 4.51 5.48
N GLY A 126 -7.73 4.54 6.06
CA GLY A 126 -8.66 3.42 6.06
C GLY A 126 -8.63 2.53 7.31
N ILE A 127 -7.65 2.65 8.20
CA ILE A 127 -7.65 1.92 9.49
C ILE A 127 -8.86 2.33 10.33
N GLU A 128 -9.27 3.58 10.25
CA GLU A 128 -10.45 4.14 10.92
C GLU A 128 -11.78 3.48 10.48
N LEU A 129 -11.81 2.83 9.30
CA LEU A 129 -12.97 2.04 8.86
C LEU A 129 -13.36 0.93 9.83
N ILE A 130 -12.40 0.40 10.59
CA ILE A 130 -12.66 -0.60 11.62
C ILE A 130 -13.63 -0.02 12.67
N GLY A 131 -13.45 1.24 13.04
CA GLY A 131 -14.34 1.93 13.98
C GLY A 131 -15.75 2.14 13.42
N MET A 132 -15.88 2.41 12.11
CA MET A 132 -17.18 2.57 11.46
C MET A 132 -17.89 1.23 11.27
N ALA A 133 -17.18 0.21 10.78
CA ALA A 133 -17.70 -1.15 10.64
C ALA A 133 -18.06 -1.80 11.98
N ALA A 134 -17.49 -1.34 13.08
CA ALA A 134 -17.82 -1.79 14.42
C ALA A 134 -19.29 -1.53 14.80
N ALA A 135 -19.89 -0.45 14.27
CA ALA A 135 -21.28 -0.11 14.51
C ALA A 135 -22.27 -1.08 13.82
N GLU A 136 -21.80 -1.78 12.77
CA GLU A 136 -22.58 -2.73 11.98
C GLU A 136 -22.29 -4.20 12.34
N ALA A 137 -21.33 -4.44 13.24
CA ALA A 137 -20.93 -5.79 13.61
C ALA A 137 -21.92 -6.44 14.59
N ASP A 138 -22.26 -7.71 14.40
CA ASP A 138 -23.15 -8.49 15.29
C ASP A 138 -22.63 -8.57 16.73
N ASN A 139 -21.31 -8.60 16.92
CA ASN A 139 -20.68 -8.64 18.25
C ASN A 139 -19.44 -7.74 18.32
N PRO A 140 -19.62 -6.40 18.49
CA PRO A 140 -18.53 -5.44 18.48
C PRO A 140 -17.45 -5.70 19.53
N GLN A 141 -17.86 -6.16 20.72
CA GLN A 141 -16.94 -6.41 21.85
C GLN A 141 -15.89 -7.49 21.55
N LYS A 142 -16.22 -8.46 20.69
CA LYS A 142 -15.28 -9.52 20.25
C LYS A 142 -14.59 -9.18 18.93
N SER A 143 -15.32 -8.57 18.01
CA SER A 143 -14.84 -8.30 16.65
C SER A 143 -13.79 -7.19 16.61
N ILE A 144 -13.99 -6.11 17.37
CA ILE A 144 -13.09 -4.95 17.37
C ILE A 144 -11.68 -5.31 17.89
N PRO A 145 -11.50 -5.93 19.06
CA PRO A 145 -10.16 -6.29 19.54
C PRO A 145 -9.41 -7.23 18.57
N LYS A 146 -10.15 -8.17 17.96
CA LYS A 146 -9.58 -9.07 16.96
C LYS A 146 -9.11 -8.31 15.72
N ALA A 147 -9.92 -7.38 15.22
CA ALA A 147 -9.58 -6.55 14.06
C ALA A 147 -8.36 -5.66 14.35
N ILE A 148 -8.30 -5.02 15.52
CA ILE A 148 -7.15 -4.19 15.93
C ILE A 148 -5.87 -5.03 15.97
N ASN A 149 -5.88 -6.19 16.60
CA ASN A 149 -4.72 -7.08 16.65
C ASN A 149 -4.28 -7.52 15.24
N GLN A 150 -5.21 -7.82 14.35
CA GLN A 150 -4.89 -8.17 12.96
C GLN A 150 -4.22 -7.02 12.22
N VAL A 151 -4.62 -5.77 12.46
CA VAL A 151 -3.98 -4.59 11.87
C VAL A 151 -2.51 -4.49 12.28
N VAL A 152 -2.19 -4.68 13.56
CA VAL A 152 -0.80 -4.66 14.05
C VAL A 152 0.05 -5.69 13.32
N PHE A 153 -0.40 -6.93 13.22
CA PHE A 153 0.32 -7.97 12.47
C PHE A 153 0.47 -7.64 10.98
N ARG A 154 -0.58 -7.08 10.36
CA ARG A 154 -0.53 -6.66 8.95
C ARG A 154 0.51 -5.56 8.76
N ILE A 155 0.57 -4.57 9.63
CA ILE A 155 1.59 -3.50 9.58
C ILE A 155 2.99 -4.10 9.70
N LEU A 156 3.23 -4.95 10.68
CA LEU A 156 4.56 -5.56 10.88
C LEU A 156 5.00 -6.39 9.68
N ILE A 157 4.13 -7.20 9.11
CA ILE A 157 4.50 -8.09 8.00
C ILE A 157 4.55 -7.30 6.68
N PHE A 158 3.47 -6.60 6.34
CA PHE A 158 3.32 -6.02 5.00
C PHE A 158 4.00 -4.67 4.82
N TYR A 159 4.19 -3.88 5.88
CA TYR A 159 4.93 -2.62 5.78
C TYR A 159 6.38 -2.79 6.26
N VAL A 160 6.59 -3.14 7.52
CA VAL A 160 7.94 -3.26 8.05
C VAL A 160 8.71 -4.39 7.35
N GLY A 161 8.10 -5.57 7.19
CA GLY A 161 8.74 -6.71 6.53
C GLY A 161 9.08 -6.43 5.07
N SER A 162 8.13 -5.92 4.29
CA SER A 162 8.34 -5.63 2.87
C SER A 162 9.38 -4.54 2.64
N LEU A 163 9.31 -3.43 3.40
CA LEU A 163 10.28 -2.34 3.29
C LEU A 163 11.69 -2.78 3.72
N THR A 164 11.80 -3.56 4.79
CA THR A 164 13.09 -4.12 5.21
C THR A 164 13.74 -4.93 4.10
N ILE A 165 12.98 -5.79 3.43
CA ILE A 165 13.49 -6.61 2.33
C ILE A 165 13.84 -5.74 1.12
N LEU A 166 12.96 -4.84 0.68
CA LEU A 166 13.22 -3.98 -0.48
C LEU A 166 14.46 -3.13 -0.30
N LEU A 167 14.60 -2.47 0.85
CA LEU A 167 15.76 -1.62 1.16
C LEU A 167 17.05 -2.41 1.41
N SER A 168 16.94 -3.71 1.71
CA SER A 168 18.10 -4.59 1.79
C SER A 168 18.54 -5.07 0.40
N LEU A 169 17.63 -5.21 -0.57
CA LEU A 169 17.98 -5.62 -1.93
C LEU A 169 18.63 -4.49 -2.72
N VAL A 170 18.12 -3.26 -2.56
CA VAL A 170 18.60 -2.09 -3.29
C VAL A 170 18.80 -0.94 -2.31
N PRO A 171 20.01 -0.31 -2.27
CA PRO A 171 20.26 0.87 -1.46
C PRO A 171 19.29 2.00 -1.81
N TRP A 172 18.76 2.68 -0.79
CA TRP A 172 17.74 3.72 -0.98
C TRP A 172 18.21 4.88 -1.89
N ASN A 173 19.51 5.20 -1.88
CA ASN A 173 20.12 6.26 -2.68
C ASN A 173 20.28 5.89 -4.17
N GLU A 174 20.11 4.62 -4.53
CA GLU A 174 20.11 4.14 -5.91
C GLU A 174 18.68 4.07 -6.49
N LEU A 175 17.66 4.20 -5.65
CA LEU A 175 16.28 4.27 -6.10
C LEU A 175 16.03 5.61 -6.80
N GLN A 176 16.19 5.63 -8.12
CA GLN A 176 15.80 6.78 -8.92
C GLN A 176 14.28 6.86 -8.97
N LEU A 177 13.74 7.91 -8.38
CA LEU A 177 12.35 8.29 -8.56
C LEU A 177 12.23 8.84 -9.99
N GLY A 178 11.85 7.97 -10.93
CA GLY A 178 11.59 8.36 -12.33
C GLY A 178 10.37 9.25 -12.49
#